data_ce0ca69e40916716b0fccf756ba79b13
#
_entry.id   ce0ca69e40916716b0fccf756ba79b13
#
_cell.length_a   1.000
_cell.length_b   1.000
_cell.length_c   1.000
_cell.angle_alpha   90.00
_cell.angle_beta   90.00
_cell.angle_gamma   90.00
#
_symmetry.space_group_name_H-M   'P 1'
#
loop_
_entity.id
_entity.type
_entity.pdbx_description
1 polymer ?
#
loop_
_entity_poly.entity_id
_entity_poly.type
_entity_poly.pdbx_seq_one_letter_code
_entity_poly.pdbx_strand_id
1 'polypeptide(L)'
;MNSIRRGIYSKDKDYNKYELATKIYTPSYVSLETALGASGVTFQLYGQIFVVSYTTKEIECDGQKYSYKKIKDIILTNQIGIESRENYSIASPERAFLDVIYLNKDYHFDNLSALNWEKVREILPIYGGNKRMAKMVKMYHKAFSAEVTSPSQ
;
A
#
# COMPACT_ATOMS: atom_id res chain seq x y z
N MET A 1 6.47 26.27 -9.90
CA MET A 1 6.80 25.90 -9.97
C MET A 1 6.36 25.35 -9.95
N ASN A 2 6.45 24.97 -10.27
CA ASN A 2 6.35 24.41 -10.28
C ASN A 2 6.36 23.87 -9.91
N SER A 3 5.93 24.41 -9.96
CA SER A 3 6.31 23.64 -9.80
C SER A 3 6.46 22.78 -8.78
N ILE A 4 6.32 21.75 -8.98
CA ILE A 4 7.00 20.82 -8.19
C ILE A 4 8.14 21.51 -7.53
N ARG A 5 8.49 21.12 -6.36
CA ARG A 5 9.58 21.71 -5.67
C ARG A 5 10.84 21.63 -6.46
N ARG A 6 11.60 22.68 -6.41
CA ARG A 6 12.84 22.70 -7.07
C ARG A 6 13.71 21.65 -6.56
N GLY A 7 14.61 21.13 -7.25
CA GLY A 7 15.50 20.11 -6.78
C GLY A 7 14.94 18.72 -6.85
N ILE A 8 13.62 18.60 -6.86
CA ILE A 8 13.00 17.33 -7.07
C ILE A 8 12.59 17.17 -8.52
N TYR A 9 12.22 18.25 -9.11
CA TYR A 9 11.74 18.25 -10.47
C TYR A 9 12.84 17.87 -11.45
N SER A 10 12.57 16.89 -12.27
CA SER A 10 13.53 16.43 -13.25
C SER A 10 13.33 17.18 -14.56
N LYS A 11 14.43 17.53 -15.21
CA LYS A 11 14.35 18.23 -16.46
C LYS A 11 13.69 17.44 -17.54
N ASP A 12 13.85 16.14 -17.54
CA ASP A 12 13.30 15.33 -18.59
C ASP A 12 11.95 14.77 -18.22
N LYS A 13 11.41 15.18 -17.10
CA LYS A 13 10.09 14.77 -16.66
C LYS A 13 9.99 13.32 -16.31
N ASP A 14 11.10 12.63 -16.20
CA ASP A 14 11.09 11.24 -15.83
C ASP A 14 11.41 11.05 -14.38
N TYR A 15 11.06 12.03 -13.57
CA TYR A 15 11.26 11.89 -12.14
C TYR A 15 10.39 10.77 -11.62
N ASN A 16 10.85 10.16 -10.55
CA ASN A 16 10.13 9.07 -9.95
C ASN A 16 8.96 9.62 -9.15
N LYS A 17 7.76 9.28 -9.57
CA LYS A 17 6.56 9.76 -8.90
C LYS A 17 6.47 9.27 -7.47
N TYR A 18 6.97 8.07 -7.22
CA TYR A 18 6.94 7.51 -5.87
C TYR A 18 7.91 8.23 -4.96
N GLU A 19 9.06 8.62 -5.51
CA GLU A 19 10.01 9.40 -4.75
C GLU A 19 9.41 10.74 -4.34
N LEU A 20 8.76 11.41 -5.26
CA LEU A 20 8.11 12.68 -4.96
C LEU A 20 7.03 12.48 -3.90
N ALA A 21 6.21 11.43 -4.06
CA ALA A 21 5.12 11.15 -3.14
C ALA A 21 5.62 11.04 -1.70
N THR A 22 6.72 10.33 -1.50
CA THR A 22 7.20 10.09 -0.14
C THR A 22 8.04 11.24 0.41
N LYS A 23 8.33 12.23 -0.41
CA LYS A 23 9.05 13.41 0.07
C LYS A 23 8.16 14.57 0.46
N ILE A 24 6.95 14.60 -0.06
CA ILE A 24 6.04 15.69 0.26
C ILE A 24 5.62 15.64 1.73
N TYR A 25 5.30 14.45 2.21
CA TYR A 25 4.99 14.23 3.62
C TYR A 25 5.89 13.11 4.12
N THR A 26 6.62 13.37 5.19
CA THR A 26 7.58 12.41 5.76
C THR A 26 7.32 12.29 7.24
N PRO A 27 7.21 11.10 7.82
CA PRO A 27 7.42 9.79 7.16
C PRO A 27 6.22 9.36 6.35
N SER A 28 6.49 8.54 5.34
CA SER A 28 5.43 7.99 4.50
C SER A 28 6.00 6.84 3.68
N TYR A 29 5.10 6.04 3.13
CA TYR A 29 5.51 4.99 2.18
C TYR A 29 4.36 4.73 1.21
N VAL A 30 4.72 4.33 0.00
CA VAL A 30 3.72 3.99 -1.01
C VAL A 30 3.06 2.68 -0.59
N SER A 31 1.74 2.62 -0.65
CA SER A 31 1.02 1.46 -0.18
C SER A 31 -0.34 1.36 -0.85
N LEU A 32 -1.21 0.58 -0.24
CA LEU A 32 -2.61 0.47 -0.63
C LEU A 32 -2.72 0.05 -2.09
N GLU A 33 -3.65 0.63 -2.82
CA GLU A 33 -3.91 0.20 -4.19
C GLU A 33 -2.70 0.35 -5.11
N THR A 34 -1.85 1.32 -4.84
CA THR A 34 -0.67 1.48 -5.68
C THR A 34 0.29 0.30 -5.53
N ALA A 35 0.57 -0.08 -4.30
CA ALA A 35 1.46 -1.21 -4.05
C ALA A 35 0.80 -2.52 -4.47
N LEU A 36 -0.49 -2.67 -4.20
CA LEU A 36 -1.20 -3.88 -4.58
C LEU A 36 -1.29 -4.03 -6.09
N GLY A 37 -1.51 -2.92 -6.78
CA GLY A 37 -1.57 -2.95 -8.24
C GLY A 37 -0.24 -3.35 -8.86
N ALA A 38 0.85 -2.85 -8.30
CA ALA A 38 2.18 -3.21 -8.78
C ALA A 38 2.48 -4.68 -8.60
N SER A 39 1.83 -5.33 -7.62
CA SER A 39 2.05 -6.74 -7.33
C SER A 39 0.99 -7.66 -7.93
N GLY A 40 -0.01 -7.09 -8.60
CA GLY A 40 -1.04 -7.90 -9.24
C GLY A 40 -2.14 -8.36 -8.32
N VAL A 41 -2.23 -7.84 -7.11
CA VAL A 41 -3.28 -8.23 -6.17
C VAL A 41 -4.60 -7.56 -6.52
N THR A 42 -4.54 -6.38 -7.08
CA THR A 42 -5.72 -5.71 -7.59
C THR A 42 -5.46 -5.28 -9.02
N PHE A 43 -6.50 -5.35 -9.83
CA PHE A 43 -6.37 -5.01 -11.24
C PHE A 43 -6.95 -3.65 -11.57
N GLN A 44 -7.52 -2.99 -10.59
CA GLN A 44 -8.07 -1.66 -10.83
C GLN A 44 -6.97 -0.65 -11.05
N LEU A 45 -7.17 0.21 -12.03
CA LEU A 45 -6.23 1.28 -12.32
C LEU A 45 -6.79 2.57 -11.77
N TYR A 46 -6.02 3.18 -10.90
CA TYR A 46 -6.42 4.46 -10.32
C TYR A 46 -5.53 5.53 -10.89
N GLY A 47 -6.10 6.68 -11.16
CA GLY A 47 -5.33 7.81 -11.67
C GLY A 47 -4.53 8.50 -10.60
N GLN A 48 -4.30 7.85 -9.47
CA GLN A 48 -3.59 8.48 -8.37
C GLN A 48 -2.67 7.50 -7.68
N ILE A 49 -1.73 8.05 -6.95
CA ILE A 49 -0.78 7.28 -6.18
C ILE A 49 -1.20 7.33 -4.73
N PHE A 50 -1.31 6.15 -4.11
CA PHE A 50 -1.75 6.04 -2.73
C PHE A 50 -0.55 5.89 -1.80
N VAL A 51 -0.54 6.67 -0.74
CA VAL A 51 0.57 6.75 0.20
C VAL A 51 0.01 6.72 1.61
N VAL A 52 0.71 6.03 2.49
CA VAL A 52 0.35 6.00 3.90
C VAL A 52 1.25 6.97 4.65
N SER A 53 0.68 7.81 5.50
CA SER A 53 1.44 8.80 6.22
C SER A 53 0.74 9.17 7.53
N TYR A 54 1.11 10.29 8.09
CA TYR A 54 0.54 10.75 9.36
C TYR A 54 -0.67 11.66 9.16
N THR A 55 -1.07 11.89 7.95
CA THR A 55 -2.19 12.77 7.66
C THR A 55 -2.99 12.22 6.49
N THR A 56 -4.25 12.60 6.41
CA THR A 56 -5.11 12.26 5.28
C THR A 56 -5.24 13.52 4.43
N LYS A 57 -4.81 13.42 3.18
CA LYS A 57 -4.80 14.58 2.31
C LYS A 57 -4.75 14.15 0.86
N GLU A 58 -5.34 14.95 0.00
CA GLU A 58 -5.22 14.76 -1.44
C GLU A 58 -4.54 15.98 -2.03
N ILE A 59 -3.55 15.73 -2.86
CA ILE A 59 -2.89 16.82 -3.56
C ILE A 59 -2.69 16.44 -5.00
N GLU A 60 -2.47 17.44 -5.81
CA GLU A 60 -2.18 17.23 -7.21
C GLU A 60 -0.94 18.01 -7.56
N CYS A 61 -0.03 17.35 -8.28
CA CYS A 61 1.24 17.96 -8.63
C CYS A 61 1.59 17.51 -10.03
N ASP A 62 1.75 18.46 -10.92
CA ASP A 62 2.15 18.16 -12.28
C ASP A 62 1.21 17.17 -12.95
N GLY A 63 -0.09 17.34 -12.71
CA GLY A 63 -1.11 16.49 -13.31
C GLY A 63 -1.30 15.13 -12.65
N GLN A 64 -0.53 14.83 -11.63
CA GLN A 64 -0.63 13.56 -10.94
C GLN A 64 -1.26 13.75 -9.57
N LYS A 65 -2.24 12.94 -9.27
CA LYS A 65 -2.89 12.99 -7.96
C LYS A 65 -2.20 12.08 -6.98
N TYR A 66 -2.08 12.55 -5.76
CA TYR A 66 -1.50 11.78 -4.65
C TYR A 66 -2.49 11.77 -3.51
N SER A 67 -2.85 10.58 -3.06
CA SER A 67 -3.81 10.42 -1.98
C SER A 67 -3.10 9.87 -0.75
N TYR A 68 -3.05 10.66 0.29
CA TYR A 68 -2.39 10.29 1.54
C TYR A 68 -3.44 9.84 2.54
N LYS A 69 -3.20 8.68 3.15
CA LYS A 69 -4.09 8.14 4.17
C LYS A 69 -3.36 8.05 5.49
N LYS A 70 -4.01 8.58 6.51
CA LYS A 70 -3.42 8.59 7.83
C LYS A 70 -3.48 7.19 8.46
N ILE A 71 -2.40 6.81 9.11
CA ILE A 71 -2.36 5.57 9.86
C ILE A 71 -1.69 5.87 11.20
N LYS A 72 -1.94 5.02 12.19
CA LYS A 72 -1.35 5.21 13.50
C LYS A 72 0.16 5.29 13.42
N ASP A 73 0.72 6.16 14.21
CA ASP A 73 2.15 6.41 14.20
C ASP A 73 2.96 5.15 14.45
N ILE A 74 2.53 4.33 15.38
CA ILE A 74 3.27 3.12 15.72
C ILE A 74 3.29 2.13 14.55
N ILE A 75 2.26 2.16 13.72
CA ILE A 75 2.23 1.35 12.51
C ILE A 75 3.08 2.01 11.43
N LEU A 76 2.90 3.31 11.27
CA LEU A 76 3.58 4.07 10.23
C LEU A 76 5.10 3.92 10.31
N THR A 77 5.64 3.95 11.51
CA THR A 77 7.08 3.91 11.70
C THR A 77 7.66 2.52 11.82
N ASN A 78 6.81 1.49 11.81
CA ASN A 78 7.27 0.12 11.85
C ASN A 78 7.71 -0.29 10.45
N GLN A 79 8.93 -0.78 10.31
CA GLN A 79 9.52 -1.06 9.01
C GLN A 79 9.26 -2.46 8.48
N ILE A 80 8.59 -3.32 9.25
CA ILE A 80 8.36 -4.68 8.80
C ILE A 80 7.44 -4.67 7.57
N GLY A 81 7.85 -5.33 6.52
CA GLY A 81 7.06 -5.35 5.29
C GLY A 81 7.21 -4.10 4.43
N ILE A 82 8.11 -3.20 4.79
CA ILE A 82 8.41 -2.04 3.97
C ILE A 82 9.69 -2.29 3.22
N GLU A 83 9.65 -2.12 1.92
CA GLU A 83 10.81 -2.32 1.06
C GLU A 83 11.42 -0.98 0.71
N SER A 84 12.72 -0.90 0.87
CA SER A 84 13.46 0.30 0.49
C SER A 84 13.84 0.21 -0.96
N ARG A 85 13.43 1.19 -1.71
CA ARG A 85 13.94 1.37 -3.06
C ARG A 85 14.99 2.45 -3.00
N GLU A 86 15.59 2.74 -4.13
CA GLU A 86 16.67 3.69 -4.15
C GLU A 86 16.31 5.03 -3.52
N ASN A 87 15.14 5.55 -3.85
CA ASN A 87 14.77 6.89 -3.43
C ASN A 87 13.43 6.97 -2.70
N TYR A 88 12.82 5.83 -2.39
CA TYR A 88 11.52 5.85 -1.72
C TYR A 88 11.29 4.51 -1.04
N SER A 89 10.23 4.47 -0.24
CA SER A 89 9.83 3.24 0.43
C SER A 89 8.47 2.81 -0.07
N ILE A 90 8.27 1.52 -0.20
CA ILE A 90 7.01 0.98 -0.68
C ILE A 90 6.67 -0.27 0.12
N ALA A 91 5.38 -0.41 0.44
CA ALA A 91 4.91 -1.58 1.15
C ALA A 91 5.00 -2.81 0.26
N SER A 92 5.38 -3.93 0.87
CA SER A 92 5.27 -5.21 0.19
C SER A 92 3.79 -5.49 -0.06
N PRO A 93 3.46 -6.41 -0.96
CA PRO A 93 2.04 -6.71 -1.17
C PRO A 93 1.35 -7.15 0.11
N GLU A 94 2.04 -7.88 0.98
CA GLU A 94 1.46 -8.31 2.25
C GLU A 94 1.19 -7.15 3.18
N ARG A 95 2.12 -6.20 3.26
CA ARG A 95 1.92 -5.03 4.11
C ARG A 95 0.80 -4.16 3.55
N ALA A 96 0.77 -3.97 2.24
CA ALA A 96 -0.26 -3.16 1.61
C ALA A 96 -1.65 -3.79 1.78
N PHE A 97 -1.73 -5.11 1.67
CA PHE A 97 -2.95 -5.85 1.90
C PHE A 97 -3.48 -5.57 3.32
N LEU A 98 -2.60 -5.64 4.31
CA LEU A 98 -2.99 -5.39 5.68
C LEU A 98 -3.33 -3.93 5.93
N ASP A 99 -2.63 -3.01 5.30
CA ASP A 99 -2.96 -1.60 5.41
C ASP A 99 -4.37 -1.32 4.89
N VAL A 100 -4.73 -1.94 3.76
CA VAL A 100 -6.06 -1.77 3.19
C VAL A 100 -7.12 -2.29 4.16
N ILE A 101 -6.90 -3.47 4.72
CA ILE A 101 -7.84 -4.06 5.67
C ILE A 101 -7.97 -3.17 6.91
N TYR A 102 -6.86 -2.62 7.37
CA TYR A 102 -6.86 -1.77 8.53
C TYR A 102 -7.68 -0.51 8.31
N LEU A 103 -7.58 0.07 7.12
CA LEU A 103 -8.23 1.35 6.82
C LEU A 103 -9.65 1.18 6.27
N ASN A 104 -9.99 0.00 5.77
CA ASN A 104 -11.30 -0.24 5.17
C ASN A 104 -11.95 -1.46 5.76
N LYS A 105 -13.26 -1.38 5.98
CA LYS A 105 -13.98 -2.52 6.54
C LYS A 105 -14.25 -3.61 5.54
N ASP A 106 -14.44 -3.21 4.31
CA ASP A 106 -14.85 -4.10 3.24
C ASP A 106 -14.03 -3.79 2.01
N TYR A 107 -13.39 -4.77 1.46
CA TYR A 107 -12.59 -4.54 0.28
C TYR A 107 -12.50 -5.82 -0.55
N HIS A 108 -12.57 -5.68 -1.84
CA HIS A 108 -12.47 -6.80 -2.75
C HIS A 108 -11.10 -6.83 -3.40
N PHE A 109 -10.42 -7.96 -3.26
CA PHE A 109 -9.10 -8.16 -3.88
C PHE A 109 -9.28 -9.07 -5.08
N ASP A 110 -8.72 -8.67 -6.20
CA ASP A 110 -8.91 -9.41 -7.45
C ASP A 110 -8.12 -10.70 -7.49
N ASN A 111 -6.93 -10.70 -6.90
CA ASN A 111 -6.06 -11.86 -7.00
C ASN A 111 -5.18 -11.95 -5.77
N LEU A 112 -5.46 -12.92 -4.94
CA LEU A 112 -4.70 -13.10 -3.70
C LEU A 112 -3.50 -14.02 -3.86
N SER A 113 -3.26 -14.53 -5.07
CA SER A 113 -2.17 -15.48 -5.28
C SER A 113 -0.79 -14.85 -5.16
N ALA A 114 -0.71 -13.52 -5.23
CA ALA A 114 0.57 -12.83 -5.10
C ALA A 114 1.02 -12.72 -3.65
N LEU A 115 0.13 -13.05 -2.70
CA LEU A 115 0.44 -12.88 -1.28
C LEU A 115 1.10 -14.12 -0.70
N ASN A 116 2.09 -13.87 0.14
CA ASN A 116 2.69 -14.91 0.96
C ASN A 116 2.00 -14.86 2.32
N TRP A 117 1.16 -15.84 2.60
CA TRP A 117 0.34 -15.81 3.82
C TRP A 117 1.12 -15.92 5.09
N GLU A 118 2.30 -16.50 5.03
CA GLU A 118 3.19 -16.52 6.18
C GLU A 118 3.64 -15.11 6.53
N LYS A 119 3.99 -14.34 5.51
CA LYS A 119 4.40 -12.97 5.74
C LYS A 119 3.24 -12.11 6.21
N VAL A 120 2.05 -12.38 5.71
CA VAL A 120 0.86 -11.68 6.19
C VAL A 120 0.73 -11.87 7.70
N ARG A 121 0.87 -13.12 8.17
CA ARG A 121 0.75 -13.40 9.60
C ARG A 121 1.88 -12.79 10.40
N GLU A 122 3.04 -12.70 9.79
CA GLU A 122 4.22 -12.12 10.43
C GLU A 122 4.04 -10.62 10.68
N ILE A 123 3.41 -9.95 9.74
CA ILE A 123 3.23 -8.50 9.80
C ILE A 123 2.01 -8.12 10.64
N LEU A 124 1.00 -8.97 10.66
CA LEU A 124 -0.27 -8.67 11.32
C LEU A 124 -0.14 -8.11 12.75
N PRO A 125 0.77 -8.60 13.58
CA PRO A 125 0.86 -8.10 14.96
C PRO A 125 1.14 -6.61 15.08
N ILE A 126 1.70 -5.96 14.08
CA ILE A 126 2.01 -4.54 14.22
C ILE A 126 0.75 -3.69 14.33
N TYR A 127 -0.39 -4.25 13.98
CA TYR A 127 -1.66 -3.53 14.06
C TYR A 127 -2.30 -3.64 15.43
N GLY A 128 -1.54 -4.08 16.42
CA GLY A 128 -1.96 -4.01 17.81
C GLY A 128 -2.94 -5.08 18.26
N GLY A 129 -2.84 -6.27 17.69
CA GLY A 129 -3.74 -7.33 18.07
C GLY A 129 -5.18 -7.10 17.66
N ASN A 130 -5.37 -6.43 16.56
CA ASN A 130 -6.69 -6.08 16.05
C ASN A 130 -7.47 -7.34 15.67
N LYS A 131 -8.51 -7.62 16.44
CA LYS A 131 -9.28 -8.85 16.26
C LYS A 131 -10.05 -8.87 14.96
N ARG A 132 -10.56 -7.72 14.54
CA ARG A 132 -11.27 -7.60 13.28
C ARG A 132 -10.34 -7.97 12.12
N MET A 133 -9.12 -7.46 12.16
CA MET A 133 -8.16 -7.77 11.10
C MET A 133 -7.78 -9.24 11.10
N ALA A 134 -7.55 -9.81 12.28
CA ALA A 134 -7.20 -11.22 12.37
C ALA A 134 -8.30 -12.08 11.76
N LYS A 135 -9.54 -11.72 12.05
CA LYS A 135 -10.68 -12.46 11.51
C LYS A 135 -10.75 -12.31 10.00
N MET A 136 -10.52 -11.10 9.49
CA MET A 136 -10.57 -10.85 8.07
C MET A 136 -9.46 -11.57 7.32
N VAL A 137 -8.26 -11.60 7.90
CA VAL A 137 -7.16 -12.31 7.28
C VAL A 137 -7.50 -13.79 7.15
N LYS A 138 -8.06 -14.38 8.21
CA LYS A 138 -8.47 -15.77 8.15
C LYS A 138 -9.52 -16.01 7.09
N MET A 139 -10.47 -15.10 6.98
CA MET A 139 -11.53 -15.21 6.00
C MET A 139 -10.98 -15.18 4.58
N TYR A 140 -10.11 -14.21 4.29
CA TYR A 140 -9.53 -14.10 2.97
C TYR A 140 -8.64 -15.30 2.64
N HIS A 141 -7.85 -15.72 3.61
CA HIS A 141 -6.97 -16.87 3.39
C HIS A 141 -7.78 -18.14 3.13
N LYS A 142 -8.84 -18.33 3.89
CA LYS A 142 -9.68 -19.49 3.69
C LYS A 142 -10.37 -19.48 2.34
N ALA A 143 -10.87 -18.31 1.93
CA ALA A 143 -11.52 -18.19 0.64
C ALA A 143 -10.53 -18.45 -0.49
N PHE A 144 -9.32 -17.95 -0.37
CA PHE A 144 -8.29 -18.20 -1.36
C PHE A 144 -7.93 -19.66 -1.42
N SER A 145 -7.76 -20.30 -0.26
CA SER A 145 -7.40 -21.71 -0.21
C SER A 145 -8.48 -22.59 -0.82
N ALA A 146 -9.73 -22.28 -0.54
CA ALA A 146 -10.85 -23.01 -1.12
C ALA A 146 -10.87 -22.88 -2.63
N GLU A 147 -10.60 -21.68 -3.12
CA GLU A 147 -10.57 -21.42 -4.55
C GLU A 147 -9.45 -22.20 -5.22
N VAL A 148 -8.27 -22.19 -4.59
CA VAL A 148 -7.10 -22.85 -5.17
C VAL A 148 -7.26 -24.37 -5.17
N THR A 149 -7.86 -24.92 -4.12
CA THR A 149 -8.01 -26.35 -4.01
C THR A 149 -9.26 -26.89 -4.66
N SER A 150 -10.12 -26.02 -5.14
CA SER A 150 -11.33 -26.43 -5.83
C SER A 150 -10.97 -27.19 -7.10
N PRO A 151 -11.67 -28.27 -7.37
CA PRO A 151 -11.43 -28.95 -8.64
C PRO A 151 -11.74 -28.01 -9.78
N SER A 152 -10.94 -28.14 -10.78
CA SER A 152 -11.16 -27.32 -11.94
C SER A 152 -12.49 -27.67 -12.58
N GLN A 153 -13.21 -26.71 -12.95
CA GLN A 153 -14.50 -26.96 -13.57
C GLN A 153 -14.46 -26.71 -15.05
#